data_10d9c06c12f789ef2bf8c625963985db
#
_entry.id   10d9c06c12f789ef2bf8c625963985db
#
_cell.length_a   1.000
_cell.length_b   1.000
_cell.length_c   1.000
_cell.angle_alpha   90.00
_cell.angle_beta   90.00
_cell.angle_gamma   90.00
#
_symmetry.space_group_name_H-M   'P 1'
#
loop_
_entity.id
_entity.type
_entity.pdbx_description
1 polymer ?
#
loop_
_entity_poly.entity_id
_entity_poly.type
_entity_poly.pdbx_seq_one_letter_code
_entity_poly.pdbx_strand_id
1 'polypeptide(L)' 'MHKGTVKWFSDQKGYGFITPEGGKKDVFVHYSALQGEGFRTLAEGQQVSFEIVSGPKGEQAANVQKLS' A
#
# COMPACT_ATOMS: atom_id res chain seq x y z
N MET A 1 2.00 9.91 -8.87
CA MET A 1 1.56 8.80 -8.02
C MET A 1 1.66 7.49 -8.78
N HIS A 2 1.90 6.44 -8.07
CA HIS A 2 1.98 5.10 -8.64
C HIS A 2 0.67 4.36 -8.42
N LYS A 3 0.40 3.38 -9.25
CA LYS A 3 -0.76 2.51 -9.09
C LYS A 3 -0.26 1.09 -8.86
N GLY A 4 -1.04 0.33 -8.12
CA GLY A 4 -0.68 -1.06 -7.86
C GLY A 4 -1.85 -1.84 -7.31
N THR A 5 -1.58 -3.11 -7.03
CA THR A 5 -2.57 -4.02 -6.49
C THR A 5 -2.06 -4.54 -5.14
N VAL A 6 -2.94 -4.56 -4.15
CA VAL A 6 -2.58 -5.08 -2.83
C VAL A 6 -2.30 -6.57 -2.95
N LYS A 7 -1.10 -6.97 -2.57
CA LYS A 7 -0.72 -8.38 -2.57
C LYS A 7 -1.31 -9.07 -1.35
N TRP A 8 -1.13 -8.47 -0.18
CA TRP A 8 -1.77 -8.90 1.06
C TRP A 8 -1.63 -7.79 2.09
N PHE A 9 -2.48 -7.83 3.10
CA PHE A 9 -2.43 -6.86 4.17
C PHE A 9 -2.95 -7.53 5.44
N SER A 10 -2.25 -7.32 6.55
CA SER A 10 -2.64 -7.86 7.85
C SER A 10 -3.14 -6.71 8.72
N ASP A 11 -4.44 -6.68 8.98
CA ASP A 11 -5.02 -5.65 9.83
C ASP A 11 -4.58 -5.81 11.29
N GLN A 12 -4.25 -7.02 11.71
CA GLN A 12 -3.74 -7.26 13.06
C GLN A 12 -2.34 -6.68 13.23
N LYS A 13 -1.49 -6.86 12.24
CA LYS A 13 -0.12 -6.35 12.28
C LYS A 13 -0.02 -4.91 11.82
N GLY A 14 -0.99 -4.45 11.04
CA GLY A 14 -1.04 -3.08 10.57
C GLY A 14 -0.17 -2.80 9.36
N TYR A 15 0.21 -3.82 8.58
CA TYR A 15 1.02 -3.61 7.40
C TYR A 15 0.78 -4.70 6.36
N GLY A 16 1.29 -4.45 5.17
CA GLY A 16 1.19 -5.40 4.08
C GLY A 16 2.09 -4.97 2.93
N PHE A 17 1.80 -5.50 1.75
CA PHE A 17 2.58 -5.21 0.55
C PHE A 17 1.68 -4.92 -0.62
N ILE A 18 2.15 -4.01 -1.49
CA ILE A 18 1.48 -3.64 -2.72
C ILE A 18 2.41 -4.01 -3.87
N THR A 19 1.87 -4.64 -4.90
CA THR A 19 2.61 -4.95 -6.12
C THR A 19 2.38 -3.80 -7.10
N PRO A 20 3.39 -2.96 -7.36
CA PRO A 20 3.22 -1.85 -8.29
C PRO A 20 3.01 -2.33 -9.72
N GLU A 21 2.31 -1.52 -10.51
CA GLU A 21 2.18 -1.79 -11.92
C GLU A 21 3.55 -1.70 -12.59
N GLY A 22 3.76 -2.47 -13.62
CA GLY A 22 5.01 -2.46 -14.37
C GLY A 22 6.04 -3.46 -13.91
N GLY A 23 5.67 -4.40 -13.03
CA GLY A 23 6.53 -5.50 -12.65
C GLY A 23 7.65 -5.15 -11.68
N LYS A 24 7.52 -4.06 -10.96
CA LYS A 24 8.50 -3.67 -9.95
C LYS A 24 8.34 -4.54 -8.70
N LYS A 25 9.33 -4.43 -7.80
CA LYS A 25 9.28 -5.16 -6.54
C LYS A 25 8.13 -4.69 -5.67
N ASP A 26 7.62 -5.59 -4.83
CA ASP A 26 6.55 -5.24 -3.90
C ASP A 26 7.02 -4.12 -2.97
N VAL A 27 6.07 -3.25 -2.63
CA VAL A 27 6.33 -2.09 -1.79
C VAL A 27 5.64 -2.29 -0.45
N PHE A 28 6.37 -2.05 0.63
CA PHE A 28 5.82 -2.15 1.97
C PHE A 28 4.79 -1.04 2.19
N VAL A 29 3.70 -1.37 2.87
CA VAL A 29 2.69 -0.37 3.24
C VAL A 29 2.30 -0.57 4.70
N HIS A 30 2.26 0.52 5.46
CA HIS A 30 1.83 0.53 6.86
C HIS A 30 0.48 1.22 6.95
N TYR A 31 -0.34 0.84 7.94
CA TYR A 31 -1.69 1.40 8.05
C TYR A 31 -1.67 2.92 8.19
N SER A 32 -0.61 3.49 8.74
CA SER A 32 -0.50 4.94 8.88
C SER A 32 -0.39 5.67 7.54
N ALA A 33 -0.08 4.94 6.48
CA ALA A 33 0.01 5.51 5.14
C ALA A 33 -1.34 5.52 4.42
N LEU A 34 -2.36 4.89 4.98
CA LEU A 34 -3.69 4.83 4.37
C LEU A 34 -4.42 6.14 4.58
N GLN A 35 -5.01 6.66 3.51
CA GLN A 35 -5.75 7.91 3.53
C GLN A 35 -7.24 7.64 3.57
N GLY A 36 -7.99 8.54 4.23
CA GLY A 36 -9.44 8.44 4.29
C GLY A 36 -9.94 7.98 5.65
N GLU A 37 -11.13 8.45 6.02
CA GLU A 37 -11.74 8.08 7.28
C GLU A 37 -12.15 6.61 7.28
N GLY A 38 -11.81 5.91 8.35
CA GLY A 38 -12.18 4.50 8.49
C GLY A 38 -11.39 3.56 7.59
N PHE A 39 -10.49 4.09 6.78
CA PHE A 39 -9.71 3.30 5.86
C PHE A 39 -8.41 2.87 6.53
N ARG A 40 -8.47 1.75 7.23
CA ARG A 40 -7.32 1.26 8.00
C ARG A 40 -6.85 -0.12 7.58
N THR A 41 -7.44 -0.67 6.54
CA THR A 41 -7.08 -1.98 6.04
C THR A 41 -7.27 -2.03 4.54
N LEU A 42 -6.55 -2.93 3.92
CA LEU A 42 -6.60 -3.14 2.48
C LEU A 42 -7.06 -4.57 2.20
N ALA A 43 -7.87 -4.73 1.17
CA ALA A 43 -8.28 -6.05 0.75
C ALA A 43 -7.27 -6.61 -0.26
N GLU A 44 -7.03 -7.91 -0.19
CA GLU A 44 -6.17 -8.58 -1.16
C GLU A 44 -6.76 -8.41 -2.57
N GLY A 45 -5.90 -8.01 -3.49
CA GLY A 45 -6.32 -7.77 -4.87
C GLY A 45 -6.91 -6.40 -5.13
N GLN A 46 -7.04 -5.57 -4.10
CA GLN A 46 -7.60 -4.22 -4.25
C GLN A 46 -6.63 -3.32 -4.99
N GLN A 47 -7.16 -2.47 -5.87
CA GLN A 47 -6.34 -1.51 -6.59
C GLN A 47 -6.24 -0.21 -5.81
N VAL A 48 -5.03 0.33 -5.76
CA VAL A 48 -4.74 1.53 -4.99
C VAL A 48 -3.78 2.42 -5.76
N SER A 49 -3.75 3.70 -5.38
CA SER A 49 -2.71 4.62 -5.82
C SER A 49 -1.88 5.02 -4.61
N PHE A 50 -0.62 5.29 -4.82
CA PHE A 50 0.29 5.58 -3.71
C PHE A 50 1.53 6.28 -4.21
N GLU A 51 2.30 6.84 -3.26
CA GLU A 51 3.62 7.38 -3.54
C GLU A 51 4.66 6.44 -2.93
N ILE A 52 5.84 6.40 -3.54
CA ILE A 52 6.94 5.60 -3.03
C ILE A 52 7.92 6.51 -2.32
N VAL A 53 8.22 6.18 -1.07
CA VAL A 53 9.19 6.94 -0.27
C VAL A 53 10.20 5.97 0.33
N SER A 54 11.38 6.48 0.66
CA SER A 54 12.40 5.68 1.33
C SER A 54 12.05 5.56 2.82
N GLY A 55 12.16 4.36 3.34
CA GLY A 55 11.89 4.09 4.74
C GLY A 55 12.94 3.18 5.35
N PRO A 56 12.80 2.88 6.64
CA PRO A 56 13.78 2.03 7.35
C PRO A 56 13.92 0.63 6.75
N LYS A 57 12.88 0.15 6.10
CA LYS A 57 12.88 -1.19 5.50
C LYS A 57 13.06 -1.14 3.99
N GLY A 58 13.44 0.01 3.45
CA GLY A 58 13.56 0.22 2.02
C GLY A 58 12.42 1.07 1.49
N GLU A 59 12.03 0.85 0.24
CA GLU A 59 10.93 1.61 -0.35
C GLU A 59 9.61 1.22 0.29
N GLN A 60 8.77 2.21 0.57
CA GLN A 60 7.47 1.97 1.15
C GLN A 60 6.43 2.90 0.54
N ALA A 61 5.16 2.49 0.62
CA ALA A 61 4.05 3.27 0.09
C ALA A 61 3.65 4.35 1.08
N ALA A 62 3.28 5.51 0.55
CA ALA A 62 2.77 6.63 1.33
C ALA A 62 1.56 7.20 0.62
N ASN A 63 0.68 7.87 1.37
CA ASN A 63 -0.53 8.50 0.82
C ASN A 63 -1.33 7.52 -0.04
N VAL A 64 -1.58 6.34 0.51
CA VAL A 64 -2.28 5.27 -0.21
C VAL A 64 -3.77 5.60 -0.27
N GLN A 65 -4.35 5.50 -1.46
CA GLN A 65 -5.76 5.78 -1.68
C GLN A 65 -6.38 4.64 -2.50
N LYS A 66 -7.61 4.33 -2.19
CA LYS A 66 -8.36 3.33 -2.96
C LYS A 66 -8.72 3.89 -4.33
N LEU A 67 -8.60 3.07 -5.36
CA LEU A 67 -9.02 3.44 -6.71
C LEU A 67 -10.42 2.95 -7.04
N SER A 68 -10.95 2.06 -6.25
CA SER A 68 -12.28 1.50 -6.51
C SER A 68 -13.14 1.55 -5.26
#